data_80a80f91be47b0deffe5b78dc55e190a
#
_entry.id   80a80f91be47b0deffe5b78dc55e190a
#
_cell.length_a   1.000
_cell.length_b   1.000
_cell.length_c   1.000
_cell.angle_alpha   90.00
_cell.angle_beta   90.00
_cell.angle_gamma   90.00
#
_symmetry.space_group_name_H-M   'P 1'
#
loop_
_entity.id
_entity.type
_entity.pdbx_description
1 polymer ?
#
loop_
_entity_poly.entity_id
_entity_poly.type
_entity_poly.pdbx_seq_one_letter_code
_entity_poly.pdbx_strand_id
1 'polypeptide(L)'
;SMLLAECEGVLSAEVAPLLQGIAHAIARTDASGEHFARAGISTDDALAWLQSAESGVAGQLFTAMLERHGHRCIREAELREPSWRSMPTKLVPVLQEIVRQVVNTNNNSSSGGAGDARAPLRQPMPKGVDAIPVLETPLTFGKRMALKYLVPRARAAVGRREFGKSVAVLMHNEFKRAYAHLGQLLVKEALLPDADL
;
A
#
# COMPACT_ATOMS: atom_id res chain seq x y z
N SER A 1 -14.73 9.54 -8.44
CA SER A 1 -15.17 9.82 -9.82
C SER A 1 -14.56 8.73 -10.72
N MET A 2 -15.42 7.95 -11.40
CA MET A 2 -15.04 6.85 -12.31
C MET A 2 -14.04 7.26 -13.40
N LEU A 3 -14.12 8.50 -13.88
CA LEU A 3 -13.30 9.02 -14.98
C LEU A 3 -11.81 9.13 -14.62
N LEU A 4 -11.50 9.38 -13.35
CA LEU A 4 -10.15 9.52 -12.83
C LEU A 4 -9.76 8.38 -11.87
N ALA A 5 -10.59 7.35 -11.74
CA ALA A 5 -10.28 6.20 -10.90
C ALA A 5 -9.12 5.39 -11.52
N GLU A 6 -8.26 4.88 -10.65
CA GLU A 6 -7.15 3.99 -11.00
C GLU A 6 -6.35 4.49 -12.22
N CYS A 7 -5.85 5.73 -12.15
CA CYS A 7 -4.93 6.24 -13.16
C CYS A 7 -3.65 5.40 -13.16
N GLU A 8 -3.18 5.02 -14.34
CA GLU A 8 -1.93 4.29 -14.49
C GLU A 8 -0.74 5.12 -13.98
N GLY A 9 0.26 4.47 -13.40
CA GLY A 9 1.47 5.12 -12.88
C GLY A 9 1.28 5.90 -11.57
N VAL A 10 0.18 5.69 -10.84
CA VAL A 10 -0.03 6.25 -9.51
C VAL A 10 0.64 5.33 -8.47
N LEU A 11 1.92 5.56 -8.20
CA LEU A 11 2.73 4.75 -7.26
C LEU A 11 2.12 4.68 -5.84
N SER A 12 1.42 5.73 -5.40
CA SER A 12 0.74 5.71 -4.10
C SER A 12 -0.46 4.76 -4.07
N ALA A 13 -1.12 4.55 -5.21
CA ALA A 13 -2.24 3.62 -5.34
C ALA A 13 -1.79 2.15 -5.43
N GLU A 14 -0.51 1.87 -5.70
CA GLU A 14 0.03 0.52 -5.76
C GLU A 14 0.21 -0.11 -4.38
N VAL A 15 0.42 0.69 -3.33
CA VAL A 15 0.73 0.19 -1.98
C VAL A 15 -0.41 -0.64 -1.40
N ALA A 16 -1.65 -0.17 -1.51
CA ALA A 16 -2.79 -0.88 -0.93
C ALA A 16 -3.04 -2.25 -1.57
N PRO A 17 -3.07 -2.39 -2.92
CA PRO A 17 -3.15 -3.70 -3.57
C PRO A 17 -1.97 -4.62 -3.24
N LEU A 18 -0.74 -4.09 -3.11
CA LEU A 18 0.43 -4.87 -2.72
C LEU A 18 0.28 -5.42 -1.30
N LEU A 19 -0.13 -4.59 -0.33
CA LEU A 19 -0.39 -5.04 1.04
C LEU A 19 -1.49 -6.09 1.09
N GLN A 20 -2.56 -5.94 0.31
CA GLN A 20 -3.60 -6.97 0.17
C GLN A 20 -3.05 -8.26 -0.43
N GLY A 21 -2.22 -8.17 -1.47
CA GLY A 21 -1.56 -9.34 -2.08
C GLY A 21 -0.68 -10.09 -1.08
N ILE A 22 0.12 -9.35 -0.28
CA ILE A 22 0.93 -9.92 0.79
C ILE A 22 0.04 -10.59 1.84
N ALA A 23 -1.03 -9.92 2.28
CA ALA A 23 -1.95 -10.46 3.28
C ALA A 23 -2.64 -11.76 2.80
N HIS A 24 -3.04 -11.84 1.53
CA HIS A 24 -3.57 -13.06 0.94
C HIS A 24 -2.52 -14.18 0.86
N ALA A 25 -1.26 -13.85 0.56
CA ALA A 25 -0.17 -14.82 0.56
C ALA A 25 0.10 -15.33 1.99
N ILE A 26 0.12 -14.44 2.99
CA ILE A 26 0.24 -14.80 4.41
C ILE A 26 -0.90 -15.73 4.82
N ALA A 27 -2.15 -15.37 4.55
CA ALA A 27 -3.31 -16.18 4.92
C ALA A 27 -3.32 -17.59 4.30
N ARG A 28 -2.61 -17.79 3.17
CA ARG A 28 -2.44 -19.11 2.56
C ARG A 28 -1.32 -19.92 3.20
N THR A 29 -0.26 -19.24 3.63
CA THR A 29 0.93 -19.88 4.22
C THR A 29 0.76 -20.09 5.71
N ASP A 30 0.21 -19.11 6.41
CA ASP A 30 -0.10 -19.12 7.84
C ASP A 30 -1.62 -19.26 8.06
N ALA A 31 -2.16 -20.40 7.66
CA ALA A 31 -3.60 -20.66 7.66
C ALA A 31 -4.24 -20.55 9.06
N SER A 32 -3.50 -20.82 10.12
CA SER A 32 -3.94 -20.67 11.50
C SER A 32 -3.83 -19.24 12.03
N GLY A 33 -3.11 -18.37 11.31
CA GLY A 33 -2.76 -17.03 11.78
C GLY A 33 -1.79 -17.02 12.96
N GLU A 34 -1.06 -18.12 13.16
CA GLU A 34 -0.17 -18.31 14.32
C GLU A 34 0.91 -17.23 14.38
N HIS A 35 1.51 -16.91 13.26
CA HIS A 35 2.61 -15.95 13.17
C HIS A 35 2.15 -14.54 12.87
N PHE A 36 0.94 -14.37 12.40
CA PHE A 36 0.53 -13.06 11.89
C PHE A 36 -0.75 -12.46 12.49
N ALA A 37 -1.82 -13.23 12.60
CA ALA A 37 -3.13 -12.71 13.00
C ALA A 37 -3.55 -13.11 14.40
N ARG A 38 -2.83 -14.04 15.06
CA ARG A 38 -3.14 -14.51 16.41
C ARG A 38 -2.98 -13.38 17.45
N ALA A 39 -3.91 -13.30 18.39
CA ALA A 39 -3.79 -12.39 19.50
C ALA A 39 -2.54 -12.70 20.34
N GLY A 40 -1.72 -11.68 20.63
CA GLY A 40 -0.53 -11.80 21.46
C GLY A 40 0.80 -12.04 20.71
N ILE A 41 0.79 -12.20 19.40
CA ILE A 41 2.03 -12.22 18.62
C ILE A 41 2.64 -10.82 18.56
N SER A 42 3.94 -10.72 18.88
CA SER A 42 4.68 -9.48 18.79
C SER A 42 4.92 -9.06 17.33
N THR A 43 5.10 -7.77 17.08
CA THR A 43 5.45 -7.26 15.77
C THR A 43 6.81 -7.76 15.30
N ASP A 44 7.73 -8.01 16.24
CA ASP A 44 9.09 -8.47 15.94
C ASP A 44 9.07 -9.95 15.53
N ASP A 45 8.29 -10.81 16.22
CA ASP A 45 8.14 -12.22 15.85
C ASP A 45 7.47 -12.36 14.47
N ALA A 46 6.42 -11.57 14.22
CA ALA A 46 5.74 -11.56 12.92
C ALA A 46 6.67 -11.08 11.79
N LEU A 47 7.52 -10.08 12.04
CA LEU A 47 8.53 -9.64 11.09
C LEU A 47 9.60 -10.70 10.87
N ALA A 48 10.11 -11.33 11.94
CA ALA A 48 11.09 -12.41 11.85
C ALA A 48 10.57 -13.58 11.01
N TRP A 49 9.31 -13.95 11.19
CA TRP A 49 8.68 -14.96 10.34
C TRP A 49 8.59 -14.53 8.88
N LEU A 50 8.18 -13.27 8.58
CA LEU A 50 8.14 -12.76 7.19
C LEU A 50 9.52 -12.78 6.51
N GLN A 51 10.58 -12.61 7.28
CA GLN A 51 11.95 -12.63 6.79
C GLN A 51 12.55 -14.04 6.71
N SER A 52 11.87 -15.03 7.29
CA SER A 52 12.30 -16.43 7.25
C SER A 52 11.95 -17.11 5.92
N ALA A 53 12.58 -18.23 5.63
CA ALA A 53 12.26 -19.07 4.48
C ALA A 53 10.84 -19.68 4.56
N GLU A 54 10.27 -19.80 5.76
CA GLU A 54 8.95 -20.39 6.02
C GLU A 54 7.82 -19.52 5.46
N SER A 55 8.03 -18.20 5.35
CA SER A 55 7.06 -17.28 4.77
C SER A 55 6.86 -17.42 3.26
N GLY A 56 7.78 -18.08 2.56
CA GLY A 56 7.68 -18.43 1.15
C GLY A 56 7.35 -17.22 0.26
N VAL A 57 6.24 -17.29 -0.46
CA VAL A 57 5.78 -16.22 -1.37
C VAL A 57 5.47 -14.93 -0.62
N ALA A 58 4.95 -15.01 0.61
CA ALA A 58 4.60 -13.83 1.40
C ALA A 58 5.84 -12.99 1.73
N GLY A 59 6.95 -13.62 2.13
CA GLY A 59 8.22 -12.95 2.39
C GLY A 59 8.85 -12.33 1.14
N GLN A 60 8.75 -13.02 0.00
CA GLN A 60 9.23 -12.49 -1.28
C GLN A 60 8.46 -11.23 -1.68
N LEU A 61 7.13 -11.24 -1.59
CA LEU A 61 6.29 -10.08 -1.89
C LEU A 61 6.55 -8.92 -0.91
N PHE A 62 6.76 -9.23 0.37
CA PHE A 62 7.09 -8.23 1.38
C PHE A 62 8.44 -7.57 1.11
N THR A 63 9.46 -8.36 0.76
CA THR A 63 10.78 -7.86 0.38
C THR A 63 10.72 -6.98 -0.85
N ALA A 64 10.06 -7.43 -1.92
CA ALA A 64 9.87 -6.65 -3.14
C ALA A 64 9.11 -5.33 -2.89
N MET A 65 8.12 -5.36 -1.99
CA MET A 65 7.39 -4.16 -1.57
C MET A 65 8.31 -3.18 -0.83
N LEU A 66 9.18 -3.65 0.08
CA LEU A 66 10.15 -2.80 0.77
C LEU A 66 11.23 -2.25 -0.17
N GLU A 67 11.66 -2.99 -1.17
CA GLU A 67 12.60 -2.50 -2.19
C GLU A 67 11.98 -1.36 -3.00
N ARG A 68 10.74 -1.51 -3.42
CA ARG A 68 10.06 -0.54 -4.28
C ARG A 68 9.49 0.67 -3.51
N HIS A 69 8.87 0.43 -2.37
CA HIS A 69 8.13 1.44 -1.60
C HIS A 69 8.68 1.67 -0.18
N GLY A 70 9.76 1.01 0.20
CA GLY A 70 10.33 1.09 1.55
C GLY A 70 10.84 2.47 1.96
N HIS A 71 11.06 3.39 1.01
CA HIS A 71 11.38 4.80 1.29
C HIS A 71 10.20 5.59 1.87
N ARG A 72 8.98 5.05 1.81
CA ARG A 72 7.77 5.66 2.33
C ARG A 72 7.61 5.43 3.83
N CYS A 73 6.72 6.19 4.45
CA CYS A 73 6.25 6.02 5.82
C CYS A 73 4.81 6.53 5.95
N ILE A 74 4.19 6.34 7.12
CA ILE A 74 2.81 6.78 7.37
C ILE A 74 2.71 8.31 7.34
N ARG A 75 3.73 9.00 7.87
CA ARG A 75 3.83 10.46 7.90
C ARG A 75 5.00 10.92 7.03
N GLU A 76 4.82 10.90 5.72
CA GLU A 76 5.89 11.14 4.75
C GLU A 76 6.62 12.48 4.92
N ALA A 77 5.93 13.51 5.43
CA ALA A 77 6.49 14.84 5.68
C ALA A 77 7.19 14.99 7.06
N GLU A 78 7.08 14.00 7.95
CA GLU A 78 7.68 14.03 9.29
C GLU A 78 9.12 13.51 9.23
N LEU A 79 10.09 14.35 9.60
CA LEU A 79 11.52 14.00 9.54
C LEU A 79 11.88 12.88 10.52
N ARG A 80 11.26 12.84 11.68
CA ARG A 80 11.51 11.80 12.72
C ARG A 80 10.82 10.47 12.43
N GLU A 81 9.82 10.44 11.55
CA GLU A 81 9.13 9.20 11.23
C GLU A 81 10.01 8.31 10.35
N PRO A 82 10.45 7.14 10.84
CA PRO A 82 11.32 6.25 10.07
C PRO A 82 10.60 5.68 8.85
N SER A 83 11.35 5.47 7.78
CA SER A 83 10.81 4.82 6.58
C SER A 83 10.54 3.33 6.84
N TRP A 84 9.68 2.73 6.04
CA TRP A 84 9.39 1.29 6.15
C TRP A 84 10.61 0.41 5.88
N ARG A 85 11.59 0.91 5.13
CA ARG A 85 12.86 0.21 4.91
C ARG A 85 13.74 0.23 6.15
N SER A 86 13.78 1.35 6.87
CA SER A 86 14.57 1.48 8.10
C SER A 86 13.92 0.81 9.30
N MET A 87 12.56 0.79 9.34
CA MET A 87 11.79 0.17 10.41
C MET A 87 10.59 -0.60 9.86
N PRO A 88 10.81 -1.81 9.29
CA PRO A 88 9.74 -2.62 8.68
C PRO A 88 8.66 -3.05 9.68
N THR A 89 8.98 -3.11 10.98
CA THR A 89 8.05 -3.42 12.06
C THR A 89 6.81 -2.53 12.05
N LYS A 90 6.92 -1.28 11.57
CA LYS A 90 5.77 -0.36 11.47
C LYS A 90 4.70 -0.78 10.46
N LEU A 91 5.03 -1.64 9.49
CA LEU A 91 4.06 -2.21 8.55
C LEU A 91 3.32 -3.43 9.11
N VAL A 92 3.92 -4.12 10.07
CA VAL A 92 3.39 -5.38 10.60
C VAL A 92 1.98 -5.22 11.17
N PRO A 93 1.66 -4.21 12.01
CA PRO A 93 0.30 -4.04 12.53
C PRO A 93 -0.75 -3.84 11.43
N VAL A 94 -0.40 -3.13 10.36
CA VAL A 94 -1.29 -2.92 9.22
C VAL A 94 -1.54 -4.23 8.49
N LEU A 95 -0.49 -5.01 8.24
CA LEU A 95 -0.62 -6.34 7.64
C LEU A 95 -1.39 -7.30 8.52
N GLN A 96 -1.16 -7.31 9.84
CA GLN A 96 -1.91 -8.13 10.78
C GLN A 96 -3.41 -7.86 10.72
N GLU A 97 -3.80 -6.60 10.62
CA GLU A 97 -5.21 -6.23 10.51
C GLU A 97 -5.82 -6.69 9.19
N ILE A 98 -5.11 -6.50 8.06
CA ILE A 98 -5.58 -6.95 6.75
C ILE A 98 -5.69 -8.48 6.72
N VAL A 99 -4.72 -9.21 7.28
CA VAL A 99 -4.75 -10.68 7.36
C VAL A 99 -5.93 -11.16 8.18
N ARG A 100 -6.22 -10.54 9.34
CA ARG A 100 -7.42 -10.88 10.14
C ARG A 100 -8.70 -10.72 9.33
N GLN A 101 -8.83 -9.65 8.56
CA GLN A 101 -9.99 -9.42 7.70
C GLN A 101 -10.11 -10.49 6.60
N VAL A 102 -9.00 -10.86 5.96
CA VAL A 102 -8.97 -11.91 4.93
C VAL A 102 -9.34 -13.27 5.53
N VAL A 103 -8.77 -13.64 6.67
CA VAL A 103 -9.07 -14.93 7.35
C VAL A 103 -10.52 -14.99 7.80
N ASN A 104 -11.06 -13.92 8.40
CA ASN A 104 -12.45 -13.86 8.84
C ASN A 104 -13.43 -13.94 7.66
N THR A 105 -13.11 -13.32 6.54
CA THR A 105 -13.92 -13.40 5.32
C THR A 105 -13.96 -14.82 4.77
N ASN A 106 -12.82 -15.52 4.75
CA ASN A 106 -12.74 -16.90 4.30
C ASN A 106 -13.52 -17.85 5.22
N ASN A 107 -13.43 -17.66 6.54
CA ASN A 107 -14.14 -18.48 7.53
C ASN A 107 -15.68 -18.29 7.45
N ASN A 108 -16.15 -17.07 7.21
CA ASN A 108 -17.57 -16.79 7.05
C ASN A 108 -18.12 -17.34 5.73
N SER A 109 -17.29 -17.47 4.70
CA SER A 109 -17.69 -18.08 3.42
C SER A 109 -17.78 -19.60 3.50
N SER A 110 -17.13 -20.23 4.45
CA SER A 110 -17.16 -21.70 4.66
C SER A 110 -18.27 -22.17 5.62
N SER A 111 -18.88 -21.28 6.41
CA SER A 111 -19.93 -21.61 7.37
C SER A 111 -21.36 -21.33 6.89
N GLY A 112 -21.53 -20.78 5.72
CA GLY A 112 -22.84 -20.53 5.08
C GLY A 112 -23.25 -21.74 4.24
N GLY A 113 -24.23 -22.51 4.74
CA GLY A 113 -24.86 -23.60 3.99
C GLY A 113 -25.37 -23.17 2.62
N ALA A 114 -25.49 -24.13 1.74
CA ALA A 114 -25.96 -24.04 0.35
C ALA A 114 -27.27 -23.20 0.24
N GLY A 115 -27.13 -21.92 0.12
CA GLY A 115 -28.16 -20.93 -0.15
C GLY A 115 -27.56 -19.93 -1.12
N ASP A 116 -27.83 -20.18 -2.37
CA ASP A 116 -27.89 -19.30 -3.54
C ASP A 116 -27.54 -17.81 -3.27
N ALA A 117 -26.27 -17.53 -3.15
CA ALA A 117 -25.74 -16.17 -3.21
C ALA A 117 -24.41 -16.21 -3.97
N ARG A 118 -24.49 -16.53 -5.25
CA ARG A 118 -23.59 -15.97 -6.23
C ARG A 118 -23.71 -14.46 -6.07
N ALA A 119 -22.89 -13.86 -5.16
CA ALA A 119 -22.65 -12.44 -5.23
C ALA A 119 -22.33 -12.15 -6.69
N PRO A 120 -23.11 -11.32 -7.40
CA PRO A 120 -22.87 -11.07 -8.81
C PRO A 120 -21.42 -10.61 -8.85
N LEU A 121 -20.57 -11.34 -9.60
CA LEU A 121 -19.24 -10.89 -9.98
C LEU A 121 -19.45 -9.46 -10.43
N ARG A 122 -19.11 -8.50 -9.55
CA ARG A 122 -19.22 -7.08 -9.87
C ARG A 122 -18.38 -6.92 -11.11
N GLN A 123 -19.04 -6.85 -12.26
CA GLN A 123 -18.36 -6.58 -13.51
C GLN A 123 -17.48 -5.38 -13.28
N PRO A 124 -16.19 -5.44 -13.63
CA PRO A 124 -15.30 -4.34 -13.41
C PRO A 124 -15.92 -3.09 -14.03
N MET A 125 -16.22 -2.10 -13.18
CA MET A 125 -16.86 -0.86 -13.65
C MET A 125 -15.95 -0.22 -14.69
N PRO A 126 -16.48 0.21 -15.84
CA PRO A 126 -15.71 0.86 -16.88
C PRO A 126 -14.99 2.10 -16.32
N LYS A 127 -13.75 2.30 -16.70
CA LYS A 127 -12.85 3.34 -16.19
C LYS A 127 -12.39 4.26 -17.31
N GLY A 128 -12.04 5.49 -16.95
CA GLY A 128 -11.52 6.43 -17.94
C GLY A 128 -12.52 6.76 -19.03
N VAL A 129 -12.09 6.66 -20.29
CA VAL A 129 -12.92 6.98 -21.47
C VAL A 129 -14.09 6.02 -21.61
N ASP A 130 -13.92 4.76 -21.23
CA ASP A 130 -14.93 3.71 -21.33
C ASP A 130 -16.09 3.92 -20.32
N ALA A 131 -15.86 4.72 -19.28
CA ALA A 131 -16.92 5.09 -18.34
C ALA A 131 -17.84 6.20 -18.86
N ILE A 132 -17.50 6.89 -19.95
CA ILE A 132 -18.30 8.00 -20.49
C ILE A 132 -19.71 7.58 -20.91
N PRO A 133 -19.93 6.41 -21.55
CA PRO A 133 -21.28 5.94 -21.91
C PRO A 133 -22.16 5.60 -20.72
N VAL A 134 -21.56 5.25 -19.57
CA VAL A 134 -22.26 4.77 -18.35
C VAL A 134 -22.56 5.91 -17.37
N LEU A 135 -22.23 7.16 -17.72
CA LEU A 135 -22.55 8.32 -16.87
C LEU A 135 -24.06 8.53 -16.82
N GLU A 136 -24.58 8.65 -15.61
CA GLU A 136 -26.02 8.90 -15.35
C GLU A 136 -26.50 10.24 -15.92
N THR A 137 -25.59 11.22 -16.04
CA THR A 137 -25.89 12.54 -16.57
C THR A 137 -25.95 12.50 -18.10
N PRO A 138 -27.07 12.89 -18.73
CA PRO A 138 -27.15 12.94 -20.19
C PRO A 138 -26.17 13.97 -20.77
N LEU A 139 -25.28 13.48 -21.60
CA LEU A 139 -24.24 14.29 -22.23
C LEU A 139 -24.64 14.62 -23.68
N THR A 140 -24.58 15.89 -24.05
CA THR A 140 -24.67 16.31 -25.46
C THR A 140 -23.45 15.79 -26.24
N PHE A 141 -23.61 15.65 -27.56
CA PHE A 141 -22.54 15.16 -28.45
C PHE A 141 -21.23 15.92 -28.25
N GLY A 142 -21.28 17.26 -28.18
CA GLY A 142 -20.09 18.09 -27.99
C GLY A 142 -19.40 17.84 -26.63
N LYS A 143 -20.18 17.68 -25.56
CA LYS A 143 -19.63 17.37 -24.21
C LYS A 143 -18.97 15.97 -24.21
N ARG A 144 -19.55 15.00 -24.91
CA ARG A 144 -18.99 13.65 -25.02
C ARG A 144 -17.68 13.64 -25.76
N MET A 145 -17.55 14.42 -26.85
CA MET A 145 -16.32 14.58 -27.59
C MET A 145 -15.25 15.29 -26.75
N ALA A 146 -15.63 16.35 -26.03
CA ALA A 146 -14.72 17.06 -25.12
C ALA A 146 -14.17 16.13 -24.04
N LEU A 147 -15.03 15.29 -23.41
CA LEU A 147 -14.60 14.32 -22.40
C LEU A 147 -13.63 13.28 -22.97
N LYS A 148 -13.91 12.75 -24.16
CA LYS A 148 -12.98 11.81 -24.82
C LYS A 148 -11.59 12.37 -25.01
N TYR A 149 -11.48 13.69 -25.25
CA TYR A 149 -10.20 14.36 -25.40
C TYR A 149 -9.56 14.74 -24.05
N LEU A 150 -10.34 15.22 -23.10
CA LEU A 150 -9.85 15.73 -21.82
C LEU A 150 -9.51 14.64 -20.81
N VAL A 151 -10.30 13.54 -20.77
CA VAL A 151 -10.10 12.47 -19.77
C VAL A 151 -8.71 11.83 -19.88
N PRO A 152 -8.19 11.43 -21.05
CA PRO A 152 -6.84 10.89 -21.13
C PRO A 152 -5.75 11.88 -20.68
N ARG A 153 -5.93 13.17 -21.02
CA ARG A 153 -4.99 14.22 -20.58
C ARG A 153 -5.03 14.45 -19.08
N ALA A 154 -6.22 14.48 -18.51
CA ALA A 154 -6.39 14.60 -17.06
C ALA A 154 -5.77 13.40 -16.32
N ARG A 155 -5.98 12.18 -16.81
CA ARG A 155 -5.37 10.96 -16.25
C ARG A 155 -3.85 11.02 -16.33
N ALA A 156 -3.28 11.42 -17.45
CA ALA A 156 -1.83 11.60 -17.61
C ALA A 156 -1.28 12.71 -16.68
N ALA A 157 -2.04 13.78 -16.47
CA ALA A 157 -1.65 14.84 -15.54
C ALA A 157 -1.65 14.36 -14.08
N VAL A 158 -2.64 13.56 -13.67
CA VAL A 158 -2.68 12.90 -12.35
C VAL A 158 -1.47 11.98 -12.19
N GLY A 159 -1.17 11.13 -13.17
CA GLY A 159 0.01 10.26 -13.14
C GLY A 159 1.31 11.03 -12.95
N ARG A 160 1.52 12.12 -13.70
CA ARG A 160 2.72 12.98 -13.56
C ARG A 160 2.82 13.64 -12.18
N ARG A 161 1.69 14.13 -11.65
CA ARG A 161 1.63 14.71 -10.30
C ARG A 161 2.04 13.68 -9.25
N GLU A 162 1.48 12.47 -9.31
CA GLU A 162 1.78 11.41 -8.34
C GLU A 162 3.22 10.90 -8.48
N PHE A 163 3.76 10.84 -9.69
CA PHE A 163 5.18 10.56 -9.93
C PHE A 163 6.06 11.63 -9.26
N GLY A 164 5.77 12.93 -9.48
CA GLY A 164 6.49 14.03 -8.85
C GLY A 164 6.44 13.96 -7.32
N LYS A 165 5.25 13.64 -6.75
CA LYS A 165 5.10 13.40 -5.32
C LYS A 165 5.99 12.24 -4.85
N SER A 166 6.01 11.13 -5.56
CA SER A 166 6.82 9.97 -5.20
C SER A 166 8.32 10.26 -5.21
N VAL A 167 8.79 11.04 -6.19
CA VAL A 167 10.19 11.51 -6.25
C VAL A 167 10.50 12.43 -5.06
N ALA A 168 9.60 13.36 -4.73
CA ALA A 168 9.76 14.24 -3.58
C ALA A 168 9.86 13.46 -2.26
N VAL A 169 9.02 12.43 -2.08
CA VAL A 169 9.07 11.55 -0.90
C VAL A 169 10.40 10.76 -0.85
N LEU A 170 10.89 10.30 -1.99
CA LEU A 170 12.20 9.63 -2.07
C LEU A 170 13.34 10.57 -1.65
N MET A 171 13.36 11.78 -2.21
CA MET A 171 14.35 12.81 -1.83
C MET A 171 14.26 13.14 -0.34
N HIS A 172 13.05 13.31 0.18
CA HIS A 172 12.82 13.59 1.59
C HIS A 172 13.36 12.46 2.50
N ASN A 173 13.21 11.19 2.08
CA ASN A 173 13.79 10.07 2.79
C ASN A 173 15.33 10.11 2.80
N GLU A 174 15.98 10.52 1.72
CA GLU A 174 17.44 10.69 1.72
C GLU A 174 17.87 11.83 2.65
N PHE A 175 17.11 12.93 2.72
CA PHE A 175 17.36 13.97 3.73
C PHE A 175 17.23 13.44 5.16
N LYS A 176 16.21 12.64 5.47
CA LYS A 176 16.05 12.00 6.78
C LYS A 176 17.30 11.20 7.16
N ARG A 177 17.82 10.40 6.22
CA ARG A 177 19.03 9.60 6.44
C ARG A 177 20.26 10.48 6.70
N ALA A 178 20.41 11.57 5.93
CA ALA A 178 21.49 12.51 6.10
C ALA A 178 21.43 13.21 7.46
N TYR A 179 20.25 13.66 7.88
CA TYR A 179 20.06 14.30 9.19
C TYR A 179 20.29 13.32 10.34
N ALA A 180 19.82 12.09 10.24
CA ALA A 180 20.08 11.06 11.25
C ALA A 180 21.58 10.78 11.38
N HIS A 181 22.31 10.70 10.26
CA HIS A 181 23.76 10.52 10.26
C HIS A 181 24.48 11.73 10.88
N LEU A 182 24.06 12.95 10.51
CA LEU A 182 24.61 14.18 11.11
C LEU A 182 24.38 14.21 12.62
N GLY A 183 23.19 13.85 13.10
CA GLY A 183 22.87 13.73 14.52
C GLY A 183 23.83 12.79 15.24
N GLN A 184 24.09 11.60 14.68
CA GLN A 184 25.05 10.64 15.23
C GLN A 184 26.47 11.20 15.30
N LEU A 185 26.90 11.94 14.28
CA LEU A 185 28.23 12.59 14.29
C LEU A 185 28.32 13.66 15.38
N LEU A 186 27.28 14.49 15.54
CA LEU A 186 27.24 15.54 16.57
C LEU A 186 27.23 14.96 18.00
N VAL A 187 26.56 13.83 18.21
CA VAL A 187 26.65 13.09 19.50
C VAL A 187 28.06 12.56 19.74
N LYS A 188 28.70 12.00 18.69
CA LYS A 188 30.06 11.50 18.78
C LYS A 188 31.08 12.60 19.12
N GLU A 189 30.87 13.80 18.61
CA GLU A 189 31.68 15.00 18.91
C GLU A 189 31.27 15.68 20.23
N ALA A 190 30.36 15.08 21.00
CA ALA A 190 29.79 15.62 22.25
C ALA A 190 29.14 17.01 22.11
N LEU A 191 28.66 17.35 20.90
CA LEU A 191 27.93 18.59 20.63
C LEU A 191 26.42 18.45 20.87
N LEU A 192 25.91 17.22 20.88
CA LEU A 192 24.53 16.87 21.24
C LEU A 192 24.55 15.76 22.30
N PRO A 193 23.61 15.79 23.26
CA PRO A 193 23.51 14.73 24.26
C PRO A 193 22.90 13.44 23.71
N ASP A 194 22.03 13.55 22.68
CA ASP A 194 21.33 12.45 22.05
C ASP A 194 21.05 12.77 20.57
N ALA A 195 21.05 11.76 19.70
CA ALA A 195 20.77 11.90 18.28
C ALA A 195 19.28 12.07 17.97
N ASP A 196 18.40 11.76 18.92
CA ASP A 196 16.94 11.82 18.78
C ASP A 196 16.34 13.18 19.22
N LEU A 197 17.20 14.14 19.58
CA LEU A 197 16.84 15.54 19.82
C LEU A 197 16.82 16.31 18.51
#